data_3bbf06613b4aff2321159d00ab921f2c
#
_entry.id   3bbf06613b4aff2321159d00ab921f2c
#
_cell.length_a   1.000
_cell.length_b   1.000
_cell.length_c   1.000
_cell.angle_alpha   90.00
_cell.angle_beta   90.00
_cell.angle_gamma   90.00
#
_symmetry.space_group_name_H-M   'P 1'
#
loop_
_entity.id
_entity.type
_entity.pdbx_description
1 polymer ?
#
loop_
_entity_poly.entity_id
_entity_poly.type
_entity_poly.pdbx_seq_one_letter_code
_entity_poly.pdbx_strand_id
1 'polypeptide(L)'
;MEVETLRDVVRWTRGVHSELSECLSMCQKDNEDERAKLVLSYLSNHENEIAKVVDVFEKKGNEHALNTWCVEYVNKFKLDHGEFCDRPFSDLNAQEIVAIVVKKHQYLLSLFRFLSMQAAIPSTKELLDALSFFEEHETMKMVQATNRSDDM
;
A
#
# COMPACT_ATOMS: atom_id res chain seq x y z
N MET A 1 9.45 -2.40 -13.52
CA MET A 1 10.44 -1.72 -12.67
C MET A 1 11.34 -2.78 -12.04
N GLU A 2 12.62 -2.66 -12.25
CA GLU A 2 13.59 -3.55 -11.66
C GLU A 2 13.91 -3.06 -10.24
N VAL A 3 13.65 -3.91 -9.24
CA VAL A 3 13.86 -3.55 -7.83
C VAL A 3 15.19 -4.14 -7.38
N GLU A 4 16.14 -3.28 -7.06
CA GLU A 4 17.49 -3.68 -6.63
C GLU A 4 17.78 -3.28 -5.19
N THR A 5 17.41 -2.07 -4.81
CA THR A 5 17.70 -1.50 -3.49
C THR A 5 16.41 -1.26 -2.70
N LEU A 6 16.57 -0.99 -1.41
CA LEU A 6 15.43 -0.61 -0.57
C LEU A 6 14.76 0.67 -1.10
N ARG A 7 15.52 1.61 -1.66
CA ARG A 7 14.95 2.80 -2.30
C ARG A 7 13.96 2.40 -3.40
N ASP A 8 14.30 1.41 -4.22
CA ASP A 8 13.43 0.93 -5.28
C ASP A 8 12.16 0.29 -4.72
N VAL A 9 12.27 -0.43 -3.59
CA VAL A 9 11.10 -0.99 -2.89
C VAL A 9 10.18 0.13 -2.41
N VAL A 10 10.73 1.19 -1.84
CA VAL A 10 9.95 2.34 -1.36
C VAL A 10 9.25 3.04 -2.53
N ARG A 11 9.95 3.24 -3.64
CA ARG A 11 9.38 3.82 -4.87
C ARG A 11 8.26 2.96 -5.43
N TRP A 12 8.48 1.65 -5.47
CA TRP A 12 7.47 0.70 -5.92
C TRP A 12 6.23 0.76 -5.03
N THR A 13 6.43 0.82 -3.72
CA THR A 13 5.33 0.95 -2.75
C THR A 13 4.50 2.22 -3.00
N ARG A 14 5.18 3.35 -3.23
CA ARG A 14 4.50 4.59 -3.59
C ARG A 14 3.66 4.41 -4.85
N GLY A 15 4.23 3.77 -5.87
CA GLY A 15 3.54 3.48 -7.13
C GLY A 15 2.29 2.62 -6.92
N VAL A 16 2.37 1.62 -6.05
CA VAL A 16 1.24 0.75 -5.70
C VAL A 16 0.08 1.58 -5.15
N HIS A 17 0.35 2.44 -4.17
CA HIS A 17 -0.68 3.27 -3.55
C HIS A 17 -1.26 4.28 -4.53
N SER A 18 -0.42 4.88 -5.38
CA SER A 18 -0.86 5.83 -6.41
C SER A 18 -1.76 5.16 -7.44
N GLU A 19 -1.38 4.00 -7.94
CA GLU A 19 -2.17 3.25 -8.92
C GLU A 19 -3.50 2.79 -8.32
N LEU A 20 -3.46 2.34 -7.08
CA LEU A 20 -4.68 1.92 -6.37
C LEU A 20 -5.63 3.12 -6.19
N SER A 21 -5.10 4.28 -5.83
CA SER A 21 -5.88 5.52 -5.72
C SER A 21 -6.59 5.85 -7.03
N GLU A 22 -5.86 5.81 -8.14
CA GLU A 22 -6.44 6.08 -9.46
C GLU A 22 -7.51 5.06 -9.84
N CYS A 23 -7.24 3.78 -9.59
CA CYS A 23 -8.17 2.71 -9.89
C CYS A 23 -9.49 2.87 -9.12
N LEU A 24 -9.40 3.15 -7.83
CA LEU A 24 -10.58 3.37 -6.98
C LEU A 24 -11.38 4.59 -7.45
N SER A 25 -10.69 5.66 -7.81
CA SER A 25 -11.32 6.89 -8.30
C SER A 25 -12.04 6.67 -9.62
N MET A 26 -11.42 5.94 -10.55
CA MET A 26 -12.00 5.68 -11.88
C MET A 26 -13.27 4.83 -11.78
N CYS A 27 -13.33 3.91 -10.84
CA CYS A 27 -14.47 3.02 -10.68
C CYS A 27 -15.64 3.65 -9.92
N GLN A 28 -15.43 4.80 -9.30
CA GLN A 28 -16.46 5.47 -8.49
C GLN A 28 -17.69 5.82 -9.31
N LYS A 29 -17.51 6.36 -10.51
CA LYS A 29 -18.60 6.81 -11.37
C LYS A 29 -19.46 5.66 -11.86
N ASP A 30 -18.86 4.51 -12.10
CA ASP A 30 -19.52 3.36 -12.70
C ASP A 30 -20.19 2.44 -11.67
N ASN A 31 -19.96 2.66 -10.39
CA ASN A 31 -20.60 1.87 -9.35
C ASN A 31 -21.99 2.41 -9.06
N GLU A 32 -23.00 1.56 -9.11
CA GLU A 32 -24.39 1.95 -8.90
C GLU A 32 -24.79 2.03 -7.42
N ASP A 33 -24.00 1.42 -6.53
CA ASP A 33 -24.27 1.42 -5.10
C ASP A 33 -23.71 2.70 -4.47
N GLU A 34 -24.60 3.51 -3.89
CA GLU A 34 -24.21 4.80 -3.29
C GLU A 34 -23.19 4.66 -2.17
N ARG A 35 -23.32 3.61 -1.37
CA ARG A 35 -22.39 3.33 -0.29
C ARG A 35 -21.02 2.93 -0.83
N ALA A 36 -20.99 2.09 -1.87
CA ALA A 36 -19.75 1.72 -2.55
C ALA A 36 -19.07 2.96 -3.14
N LYS A 37 -19.81 3.89 -3.72
CA LYS A 37 -19.26 5.15 -4.23
C LYS A 37 -18.58 5.96 -3.14
N LEU A 38 -19.18 6.07 -1.97
CA LEU A 38 -18.61 6.79 -0.84
C LEU A 38 -17.32 6.12 -0.36
N VAL A 39 -17.32 4.80 -0.26
CA VAL A 39 -16.15 4.03 0.13
C VAL A 39 -15.02 4.19 -0.89
N LEU A 40 -15.34 4.10 -2.18
CA LEU A 40 -14.35 4.29 -3.25
C LEU A 40 -13.72 5.68 -3.17
N SER A 41 -14.52 6.71 -2.96
CA SER A 41 -14.01 8.08 -2.81
C SER A 41 -13.09 8.21 -1.60
N TYR A 42 -13.52 7.69 -0.45
CA TYR A 42 -12.72 7.73 0.77
C TYR A 42 -11.39 6.98 0.60
N LEU A 43 -11.44 5.74 0.08
CA LEU A 43 -10.26 4.92 -0.09
C LEU A 43 -9.30 5.51 -1.13
N SER A 44 -9.83 6.08 -2.21
CA SER A 44 -9.01 6.74 -3.23
C SER A 44 -8.19 7.88 -2.61
N ASN A 45 -8.84 8.74 -1.82
CA ASN A 45 -8.18 9.85 -1.14
C ASN A 45 -7.17 9.34 -0.11
N HIS A 46 -7.51 8.31 0.65
CA HIS A 46 -6.65 7.71 1.66
C HIS A 46 -5.37 7.13 1.02
N GLU A 47 -5.53 6.40 -0.08
CA GLU A 47 -4.40 5.83 -0.81
C GLU A 47 -3.46 6.92 -1.35
N ASN A 48 -4.03 8.01 -1.84
CA ASN A 48 -3.23 9.14 -2.32
C ASN A 48 -2.43 9.78 -1.18
N GLU A 49 -3.02 9.91 0.00
CA GLU A 49 -2.30 10.45 1.17
C GLU A 49 -1.19 9.49 1.63
N ILE A 50 -1.43 8.18 1.60
CA ILE A 50 -0.41 7.20 1.92
C ILE A 50 0.77 7.32 0.94
N ALA A 51 0.49 7.46 -0.36
CA ALA A 51 1.54 7.61 -1.38
C ALA A 51 2.43 8.81 -1.10
N LYS A 52 1.84 9.93 -0.64
CA LYS A 52 2.60 11.14 -0.29
C LYS A 52 3.53 10.91 0.89
N VAL A 53 3.07 10.18 1.91
CA VAL A 53 3.90 9.86 3.08
C VAL A 53 5.02 8.91 2.71
N VAL A 54 4.75 7.91 1.87
CA VAL A 54 5.78 6.98 1.38
C VAL A 54 6.86 7.74 0.60
N ASP A 55 6.48 8.75 -0.18
CA ASP A 55 7.43 9.61 -0.87
C ASP A 55 8.36 10.32 0.11
N VAL A 56 7.84 10.74 1.27
CA VAL A 56 8.66 11.35 2.33
C VAL A 56 9.64 10.34 2.91
N PHE A 57 9.24 9.09 3.09
CA PHE A 57 10.16 8.03 3.54
C PHE A 57 11.36 7.91 2.59
N GLU A 58 11.13 7.98 1.28
CA GLU A 58 12.22 7.96 0.31
C GLU A 58 13.12 9.19 0.43
N LYS A 59 12.53 10.37 0.47
CA LYS A 59 13.28 11.64 0.45
C LYS A 59 14.05 11.91 1.72
N LYS A 60 13.50 11.52 2.87
CA LYS A 60 14.08 11.82 4.20
C LYS A 60 14.68 10.60 4.88
N GLY A 61 14.60 9.43 4.27
CA GLY A 61 15.14 8.20 4.84
C GLY A 61 16.66 8.21 4.91
N ASN A 62 17.20 7.35 5.76
CA ASN A 62 18.63 7.16 5.90
C ASN A 62 19.21 6.66 4.56
N GLU A 63 20.21 7.37 4.02
CA GLU A 63 20.82 7.03 2.73
C GLU A 63 21.44 5.63 2.72
N HIS A 64 22.10 5.23 3.80
CA HIS A 64 22.68 3.88 3.89
C HIS A 64 21.59 2.81 3.84
N ALA A 65 20.49 3.05 4.55
CA ALA A 65 19.35 2.13 4.56
C ALA A 65 18.73 2.04 3.17
N LEU A 66 18.49 3.18 2.52
CA LEU A 66 17.87 3.23 1.20
C LEU A 66 18.72 2.58 0.11
N ASN A 67 20.05 2.62 0.27
CA ASN A 67 20.97 2.01 -0.69
C ASN A 67 21.24 0.52 -0.41
N THR A 68 20.56 -0.07 0.58
CA THR A 68 20.69 -1.50 0.88
C THR A 68 20.25 -2.35 -0.29
N TRP A 69 21.10 -3.28 -0.70
CA TRP A 69 20.79 -4.24 -1.76
C TRP A 69 19.81 -5.28 -1.24
N CYS A 70 18.72 -5.51 -1.97
CA CYS A 70 17.68 -6.45 -1.51
C CYS A 70 17.08 -7.32 -2.64
N VAL A 71 17.72 -7.35 -3.79
CA VAL A 71 17.28 -8.12 -4.97
C VAL A 71 16.96 -9.57 -4.63
N GLU A 72 17.83 -10.24 -3.88
CA GLU A 72 17.67 -11.66 -3.56
C GLU A 72 16.39 -11.93 -2.77
N TYR A 73 16.09 -11.04 -1.83
CA TYR A 73 14.92 -11.19 -0.94
C TYR A 73 13.63 -10.81 -1.65
N VAL A 74 13.68 -9.78 -2.46
CA VAL A 74 12.52 -9.31 -3.25
C VAL A 74 12.11 -10.38 -4.24
N ASN A 75 13.06 -11.03 -4.91
CA ASN A 75 12.78 -12.11 -5.86
C ASN A 75 12.09 -13.30 -5.20
N LYS A 76 12.45 -13.60 -3.96
CA LYS A 76 11.81 -14.67 -3.19
C LYS A 76 10.37 -14.36 -2.85
N PHE A 77 10.05 -13.08 -2.69
CA PHE A 77 8.71 -12.64 -2.29
C PHE A 77 7.73 -12.56 -3.46
N LYS A 78 8.21 -12.57 -4.69
CA LYS A 78 7.39 -12.43 -5.91
C LYS A 78 6.55 -11.14 -5.88
N LEU A 79 7.20 -10.02 -6.13
CA LEU A 79 6.49 -8.76 -6.29
C LEU A 79 5.55 -8.87 -7.48
N ASP A 80 4.26 -8.70 -7.21
CA ASP A 80 3.24 -8.68 -8.24
C ASP A 80 3.31 -7.30 -8.91
N HIS A 81 3.77 -7.30 -10.18
CA HIS A 81 3.94 -6.06 -10.91
C HIS A 81 2.64 -5.62 -11.57
N GLY A 82 1.86 -4.82 -10.85
CA GLY A 82 0.98 -3.92 -11.52
C GLY A 82 -0.44 -4.36 -11.83
N GLU A 83 -0.95 -5.40 -11.22
CA GLU A 83 -2.35 -5.75 -11.42
C GLU A 83 -3.21 -5.35 -10.21
N PHE A 84 -3.00 -4.12 -9.71
CA PHE A 84 -3.80 -3.62 -8.60
C PHE A 84 -5.19 -3.19 -9.04
N CYS A 85 -5.43 -3.12 -10.35
CA CYS A 85 -6.71 -2.76 -10.94
C CYS A 85 -7.30 -3.89 -11.78
N ASP A 86 -6.99 -5.13 -11.45
CA ASP A 86 -7.46 -6.32 -12.18
C ASP A 86 -8.92 -6.66 -11.91
N ARG A 87 -9.53 -6.12 -10.86
CA ARG A 87 -10.93 -6.30 -10.56
C ARG A 87 -11.69 -5.00 -10.74
N PRO A 88 -12.86 -5.08 -11.40
CA PRO A 88 -13.70 -3.89 -11.57
C PRO A 88 -14.37 -3.52 -10.25
N PHE A 89 -13.80 -2.60 -9.50
CA PHE A 89 -14.41 -2.08 -8.28
C PHE A 89 -15.80 -1.51 -8.53
N SER A 90 -16.12 -1.21 -9.78
CA SER A 90 -17.43 -0.73 -10.18
C SER A 90 -18.55 -1.76 -9.97
N ASP A 91 -18.24 -3.05 -9.90
CA ASP A 91 -19.20 -4.12 -9.73
C ASP A 91 -19.25 -4.69 -8.30
N LEU A 92 -18.47 -4.12 -7.39
CA LEU A 92 -18.32 -4.63 -6.03
C LEU A 92 -19.11 -3.75 -5.04
N ASN A 93 -19.57 -4.40 -3.95
CA ASN A 93 -20.17 -3.64 -2.85
C ASN A 93 -19.08 -3.07 -1.92
N ALA A 94 -19.48 -2.23 -0.97
CA ALA A 94 -18.57 -1.55 -0.06
C ALA A 94 -17.67 -2.53 0.70
N GLN A 95 -18.23 -3.61 1.22
CA GLN A 95 -17.48 -4.59 2.01
C GLN A 95 -16.43 -5.33 1.17
N GLU A 96 -16.81 -5.70 -0.05
CA GLU A 96 -15.89 -6.36 -0.98
C GLU A 96 -14.73 -5.46 -1.37
N ILE A 97 -15.00 -4.18 -1.60
CA ILE A 97 -13.97 -3.18 -1.94
C ILE A 97 -12.96 -3.05 -0.80
N VAL A 98 -13.45 -2.86 0.44
CA VAL A 98 -12.59 -2.74 1.61
C VAL A 98 -11.73 -3.98 1.79
N ALA A 99 -12.32 -5.17 1.65
CA ALA A 99 -11.60 -6.43 1.82
C ALA A 99 -10.44 -6.56 0.84
N ILE A 100 -10.63 -6.15 -0.43
CA ILE A 100 -9.58 -6.20 -1.45
C ILE A 100 -8.45 -5.22 -1.11
N VAL A 101 -8.79 -3.99 -0.71
CA VAL A 101 -7.78 -2.98 -0.37
C VAL A 101 -6.99 -3.41 0.87
N VAL A 102 -7.66 -3.94 1.89
CA VAL A 102 -6.99 -4.46 3.09
C VAL A 102 -6.01 -5.57 2.72
N LYS A 103 -6.41 -6.49 1.83
CA LYS A 103 -5.55 -7.59 1.40
C LYS A 103 -4.29 -7.08 0.71
N LYS A 104 -4.41 -6.03 -0.10
CA LYS A 104 -3.25 -5.41 -0.76
C LYS A 104 -2.32 -4.77 0.26
N HIS A 105 -2.84 -4.09 1.27
CA HIS A 105 -2.05 -3.53 2.36
C HIS A 105 -1.34 -4.62 3.17
N GLN A 106 -2.01 -5.72 3.44
CA GLN A 106 -1.44 -6.86 4.16
C GLN A 106 -0.29 -7.50 3.37
N TYR A 107 -0.40 -7.52 2.04
CA TYR A 107 0.68 -8.00 1.17
C TYR A 107 1.92 -7.13 1.31
N LEU A 108 1.75 -5.80 1.25
CA LEU A 108 2.85 -4.85 1.44
C LEU A 108 3.50 -5.00 2.82
N LEU A 109 2.66 -5.13 3.84
CA LEU A 109 3.12 -5.31 5.22
C LEU A 109 3.96 -6.59 5.36
N SER A 110 3.52 -7.68 4.74
CA SER A 110 4.26 -8.95 4.72
C SER A 110 5.63 -8.79 4.05
N LEU A 111 5.69 -8.03 2.97
CA LEU A 111 6.96 -7.74 2.27
C LEU A 111 7.92 -6.98 3.20
N PHE A 112 7.46 -5.91 3.83
CA PHE A 112 8.31 -5.10 4.71
C PHE A 112 8.81 -5.91 5.90
N ARG A 113 7.97 -6.73 6.50
CA ARG A 113 8.34 -7.59 7.62
C ARG A 113 9.35 -8.64 7.21
N PHE A 114 9.16 -9.23 6.03
CA PHE A 114 10.11 -10.21 5.49
C PHE A 114 11.48 -9.56 5.27
N LEU A 115 11.52 -8.39 4.63
CA LEU A 115 12.78 -7.67 4.41
C LEU A 115 13.42 -7.23 5.73
N SER A 116 12.64 -6.82 6.71
CA SER A 116 13.16 -6.45 8.03
C SER A 116 13.84 -7.62 8.72
N MET A 117 13.26 -8.81 8.62
CA MET A 117 13.85 -10.03 9.20
C MET A 117 15.19 -10.41 8.55
N GLN A 118 15.36 -10.04 7.28
CA GLN A 118 16.60 -10.33 6.55
C GLN A 118 17.66 -9.23 6.71
N ALA A 119 17.29 -8.08 7.25
CA ALA A 119 18.18 -6.92 7.33
C ALA A 119 19.29 -7.15 8.35
N ALA A 120 20.54 -7.08 7.88
CA ALA A 120 21.73 -7.22 8.72
C ALA A 120 22.18 -5.88 9.32
N ILE A 121 21.74 -4.78 8.72
CA ILE A 121 22.16 -3.42 9.11
C ILE A 121 21.03 -2.77 9.93
N PRO A 122 21.33 -2.26 11.15
CA PRO A 122 20.29 -1.68 12.02
C PRO A 122 19.49 -0.55 11.38
N SER A 123 20.11 0.34 10.62
CA SER A 123 19.41 1.46 9.97
C SER A 123 18.42 0.97 8.93
N THR A 124 18.75 -0.10 8.22
CA THR A 124 17.84 -0.73 7.24
C THR A 124 16.65 -1.33 7.94
N LYS A 125 16.88 -2.04 9.02
CA LYS A 125 15.81 -2.64 9.83
C LYS A 125 14.88 -1.55 10.40
N GLU A 126 15.43 -0.47 10.91
CA GLU A 126 14.65 0.66 11.45
C GLU A 126 13.72 1.25 10.40
N LEU A 127 14.23 1.47 9.19
CA LEU A 127 13.43 2.03 8.10
C LEU A 127 12.28 1.09 7.72
N LEU A 128 12.57 -0.21 7.59
CA LEU A 128 11.56 -1.20 7.26
C LEU A 128 10.52 -1.36 8.38
N ASP A 129 10.95 -1.31 9.63
CA ASP A 129 10.04 -1.38 10.77
C ASP A 129 9.12 -0.14 10.81
N ALA A 130 9.66 1.04 10.48
CA ALA A 130 8.89 2.26 10.40
C ALA A 130 7.85 2.20 9.27
N LEU A 131 8.22 1.67 8.11
CA LEU A 131 7.29 1.44 6.99
C LEU A 131 6.20 0.45 7.39
N SER A 132 6.57 -0.64 8.07
CA SER A 132 5.62 -1.65 8.55
C SER A 132 4.61 -1.03 9.52
N PHE A 133 5.10 -0.28 10.48
CA PHE A 133 4.25 0.40 11.47
C PHE A 133 3.28 1.37 10.77
N PHE A 134 3.78 2.16 9.84
CA PHE A 134 2.96 3.11 9.09
C PHE A 134 1.87 2.40 8.29
N GLU A 135 2.24 1.37 7.53
CA GLU A 135 1.29 0.61 6.70
C GLU A 135 0.19 -0.04 7.55
N GLU A 136 0.56 -0.65 8.67
CA GLU A 136 -0.38 -1.28 9.59
C GLU A 136 -1.33 -0.26 10.22
N HIS A 137 -0.78 0.88 10.66
CA HIS A 137 -1.56 1.94 11.28
C HIS A 137 -2.59 2.53 10.30
N GLU A 138 -2.17 2.79 9.06
CA GLU A 138 -3.06 3.33 8.04
C GLU A 138 -4.14 2.32 7.63
N THR A 139 -3.81 1.04 7.60
CA THR A 139 -4.80 -0.02 7.36
C THR A 139 -5.85 -0.05 8.46
N MET A 140 -5.45 0.06 9.71
CA MET A 140 -6.38 0.10 10.84
C MET A 140 -7.29 1.32 10.79
N LYS A 141 -6.75 2.49 10.45
CA LYS A 141 -7.56 3.71 10.29
C LYS A 141 -8.61 3.54 9.20
N MET A 142 -8.22 2.95 8.09
CA MET A 142 -9.11 2.70 6.96
C MET A 142 -10.25 1.76 7.35
N VAL A 143 -9.95 0.67 8.03
CA VAL A 143 -10.96 -0.31 8.48
C VAL A 143 -11.93 0.35 9.46
N GLN A 144 -11.42 1.13 10.42
CA GLN A 144 -12.25 1.82 11.39
C GLN A 144 -13.20 2.84 10.73
N ALA A 145 -12.66 3.62 9.77
CA ALA A 145 -13.45 4.63 9.08
C ALA A 145 -14.57 3.99 8.24
N THR A 146 -14.28 2.90 7.54
CA THR A 146 -15.27 2.22 6.72
C THR A 146 -16.29 1.47 7.56
N ASN A 147 -15.91 0.94 8.73
CA ASN A 147 -16.85 0.32 9.66
C ASN A 147 -17.83 1.34 10.25
N ARG A 148 -17.39 2.57 10.50
CA ARG A 148 -18.28 3.64 10.98
C ARG A 148 -19.36 3.96 9.93
N SER A 149 -19.02 3.89 8.66
CA SER A 149 -19.98 4.06 7.57
C SER A 149 -21.05 2.99 7.62
N ASP A 150 -20.70 1.77 8.05
CA ASP A 150 -21.63 0.65 8.14
C ASP A 150 -22.68 0.86 9.24
N ASP A 151 -22.31 1.56 10.30
CA ASP A 151 -23.18 1.77 11.46
C ASP A 151 -24.16 2.94 11.29
N MET A 152 -24.05 3.65 10.19
CA MET A 152 -24.97 4.74 9.85
C MET A 152 -25.99 4.28 8.80
#